data_40055e1d9f7c22d641bf82c719be238a
#
_entry.id   40055e1d9f7c22d641bf82c719be238a
#
_cell.length_a   1.000
_cell.length_b   1.000
_cell.length_c   1.000
_cell.angle_alpha   90.00
_cell.angle_beta   90.00
_cell.angle_gamma   90.00
#
_symmetry.space_group_name_H-M   'P 1'
#
loop_
_entity.id
_entity.type
_entity.pdbx_description
1 polymer ?
#
loop_
_entity_poly.entity_id
_entity_poly.type
_entity_poly.pdbx_seq_one_letter_code
_entity_poly.pdbx_strand_id
1 'polypeptide(L)'
;MPEPGYTVVALAGGSLEPDFRAAGYTAVNKAYLPIKGAPMLERVLRAFRGARSVGRIRVVTQPAAFAAAFGERANALADDVIAPGGGLIDSMLAGFAGLAPDQRVLVSATDLALLTPSSIDVFTARADEVAKDADIGYGFVSRHVHDAKYPHVRHTWVHLHEGVFCGAGISMLRAGSVAQTADLLRRVAALRKSPLRLAMLFSPSTWLRMLTGSARIAELEARADEMSGLRCRGVLCDVPELAVNVDRLADLRMVETLLH
;
A
#
# COMPACT_ATOMS: atom_id res chain seq x y z
N MET A 1 15.63 24.97 -6.30
CA MET A 1 14.47 24.74 -5.41
C MET A 1 14.53 23.28 -5.02
N PRO A 2 14.32 22.90 -3.76
CA PRO A 2 14.18 21.48 -3.43
C PRO A 2 13.08 20.89 -4.31
N GLU A 3 13.29 19.69 -4.86
CA GLU A 3 12.24 19.00 -5.61
C GLU A 3 10.98 18.91 -4.73
N PRO A 4 9.79 19.17 -5.28
CA PRO A 4 8.57 19.03 -4.49
C PRO A 4 8.49 17.58 -3.99
N GLY A 5 8.30 17.40 -2.68
CA GLY A 5 8.18 16.07 -2.08
C GLY A 5 7.04 15.26 -2.71
N TYR A 6 7.04 13.95 -2.49
CA TYR A 6 6.00 13.07 -3.00
C TYR A 6 4.60 13.51 -2.57
N THR A 7 3.64 13.41 -3.50
CA THR A 7 2.23 13.40 -3.11
C THR A 7 1.86 11.99 -2.66
N VAL A 8 1.20 11.87 -1.52
CA VAL A 8 0.64 10.61 -1.03
C VAL A 8 -0.83 10.53 -1.38
N VAL A 9 -1.28 9.38 -1.89
CA VAL A 9 -2.68 8.98 -1.99
C VAL A 9 -2.92 7.86 -0.98
N ALA A 10 -3.48 8.20 0.17
CA ALA A 10 -3.80 7.27 1.24
C ALA A 10 -5.22 6.71 1.04
N LEU A 11 -5.33 5.40 0.81
CA LEU A 11 -6.61 4.73 0.51
C LEU A 11 -7.26 4.23 1.81
N ALA A 12 -8.23 4.98 2.31
CA ALA A 12 -8.96 4.74 3.56
C ALA A 12 -10.45 4.44 3.29
N GLY A 13 -10.73 3.73 2.20
CA GLY A 13 -12.06 3.29 1.81
C GLY A 13 -12.40 1.88 2.27
N GLY A 14 -13.52 1.36 1.75
CA GLY A 14 -13.98 0.00 2.04
C GLY A 14 -14.98 -0.08 3.20
N SER A 15 -15.21 -1.29 3.69
CA SER A 15 -16.11 -1.58 4.81
C SER A 15 -15.34 -2.23 5.95
N LEU A 16 -15.91 -2.20 7.14
CA LEU A 16 -15.37 -2.94 8.28
C LEU A 16 -15.57 -4.45 8.06
N GLU A 17 -14.57 -5.25 8.30
CA GLU A 17 -14.60 -6.70 8.18
C GLU A 17 -15.51 -7.33 9.26
N PRO A 18 -16.11 -8.53 8.99
CA PRO A 18 -17.08 -9.15 9.87
C PRO A 18 -16.57 -9.49 11.27
N ASP A 19 -15.30 -9.87 11.41
CA ASP A 19 -14.70 -10.22 12.70
C ASP A 19 -14.57 -9.00 13.65
N PHE A 20 -14.29 -7.82 13.13
CA PHE A 20 -14.30 -6.59 13.93
C PHE A 20 -15.73 -6.23 14.39
N ARG A 21 -16.73 -6.40 13.51
CA ARG A 21 -18.14 -6.18 13.88
C ARG A 21 -18.61 -7.17 14.94
N ALA A 22 -18.25 -8.44 14.80
CA ALA A 22 -18.55 -9.47 15.78
C ALA A 22 -17.89 -9.19 17.15
N ALA A 23 -16.75 -8.51 17.16
CA ALA A 23 -16.07 -8.05 18.36
C ALA A 23 -16.62 -6.73 18.93
N GLY A 24 -17.71 -6.17 18.36
CA GLY A 24 -18.38 -4.96 18.85
C GLY A 24 -17.84 -3.63 18.31
N TYR A 25 -16.93 -3.66 17.33
CA TYR A 25 -16.47 -2.41 16.70
C TYR A 25 -17.53 -1.84 15.75
N THR A 26 -17.73 -0.51 15.83
CA THR A 26 -18.72 0.24 15.02
C THR A 26 -18.09 1.23 14.07
N ALA A 27 -16.77 1.13 13.83
CA ALA A 27 -16.05 2.01 12.93
C ALA A 27 -16.60 1.92 11.48
N VAL A 28 -16.53 3.02 10.74
CA VAL A 28 -17.00 3.11 9.35
C VAL A 28 -16.29 2.07 8.46
N ASN A 29 -14.99 1.93 8.65
CA ASN A 29 -14.15 0.89 8.06
C ASN A 29 -12.91 0.67 8.94
N LYS A 30 -12.02 -0.24 8.55
CA LYS A 30 -10.85 -0.60 9.37
C LYS A 30 -9.87 0.56 9.61
N ALA A 31 -9.78 1.56 8.70
CA ALA A 31 -8.91 2.72 8.89
C ALA A 31 -9.30 3.56 10.13
N TYR A 32 -10.56 3.50 10.52
CA TYR A 32 -11.09 4.20 11.70
C TYR A 32 -11.11 3.35 12.97
N LEU A 33 -10.60 2.12 12.94
CA LEU A 33 -10.46 1.32 14.16
C LEU A 33 -9.57 2.04 15.18
N PRO A 34 -9.99 2.11 16.46
CA PRO A 34 -9.17 2.72 17.49
C PRO A 34 -7.96 1.85 17.81
N ILE A 35 -6.78 2.44 17.80
CA ILE A 35 -5.54 1.86 18.30
C ILE A 35 -4.95 2.80 19.33
N LYS A 36 -4.79 2.35 20.59
CA LYS A 36 -4.30 3.19 21.70
C LYS A 36 -5.06 4.52 21.81
N GLY A 37 -6.38 4.49 21.62
CA GLY A 37 -7.26 5.66 21.80
C GLY A 37 -7.35 6.62 20.61
N ALA A 38 -6.68 6.35 19.49
CA ALA A 38 -6.79 7.16 18.27
C ALA A 38 -7.14 6.28 17.06
N PRO A 39 -7.85 6.79 16.04
CA PRO A 39 -8.07 6.07 14.80
C PRO A 39 -6.74 5.63 14.16
N MET A 40 -6.68 4.41 13.64
CA MET A 40 -5.49 3.89 12.92
C MET A 40 -5.06 4.83 11.79
N LEU A 41 -6.02 5.40 11.07
CA LEU A 41 -5.78 6.40 10.01
C LEU A 41 -4.97 7.60 10.52
N GLU A 42 -5.24 8.11 11.73
CA GLU A 42 -4.49 9.23 12.29
C GLU A 42 -3.00 8.90 12.40
N ARG A 43 -2.65 7.69 12.85
CA ARG A 43 -1.26 7.26 12.98
C ARG A 43 -0.55 7.23 11.63
N VAL A 44 -1.21 6.64 10.63
CA VAL A 44 -0.68 6.56 9.25
C VAL A 44 -0.47 7.96 8.66
N LEU A 45 -1.45 8.85 8.80
CA LEU A 45 -1.34 10.21 8.29
C LEU A 45 -0.27 11.03 9.00
N ARG A 46 -0.12 10.87 10.32
CA ARG A 46 0.97 11.49 11.08
C ARG A 46 2.34 10.99 10.63
N ALA A 47 2.47 9.70 10.30
CA ALA A 47 3.71 9.15 9.77
C ALA A 47 4.05 9.81 8.41
N PHE A 48 3.08 9.95 7.51
CA PHE A 48 3.29 10.66 6.24
C PHE A 48 3.61 12.15 6.46
N ARG A 49 2.89 12.83 7.34
CA ARG A 49 3.14 14.25 7.62
C ARG A 49 4.51 14.52 8.23
N GLY A 50 5.05 13.56 8.98
CA GLY A 50 6.39 13.65 9.57
C GLY A 50 7.54 13.22 8.65
N ALA A 51 7.24 12.58 7.51
CA ALA A 51 8.26 12.15 6.55
C ALA A 51 8.78 13.34 5.73
N ARG A 52 10.11 13.45 5.58
CA ARG A 52 10.76 14.56 4.87
C ARG A 52 10.53 14.51 3.36
N SER A 53 10.32 13.32 2.84
CA SER A 53 10.08 13.06 1.43
C SER A 53 8.64 13.36 0.98
N VAL A 54 7.71 13.66 1.90
CA VAL A 54 6.30 13.88 1.61
C VAL A 54 5.98 15.38 1.60
N GLY A 55 5.41 15.86 0.49
CA GLY A 55 4.99 17.26 0.32
C GLY A 55 3.48 17.46 0.47
N ARG A 56 2.67 16.52 0.01
CA ARG A 56 1.20 16.62 0.02
C ARG A 56 0.55 15.29 0.37
N ILE A 57 -0.53 15.33 1.13
CA ILE A 57 -1.31 14.16 1.54
C ILE A 57 -2.75 14.30 1.05
N ARG A 58 -3.17 13.36 0.20
CA ARG A 58 -4.54 13.19 -0.29
C ARG A 58 -5.12 11.93 0.33
N VAL A 59 -6.21 12.06 1.09
CA VAL A 59 -6.88 10.91 1.70
C VAL A 59 -8.14 10.57 0.92
N VAL A 60 -8.23 9.34 0.46
CA VAL A 60 -9.45 8.85 -0.21
C VAL A 60 -10.30 8.11 0.80
N THR A 61 -11.32 8.79 1.31
CA THR A 61 -12.23 8.28 2.35
C THR A 61 -13.57 9.00 2.27
N GLN A 62 -14.54 8.58 3.08
CA GLN A 62 -15.82 9.29 3.22
C GLN A 62 -15.58 10.64 3.92
N PRO A 63 -15.81 11.81 3.26
CA PRO A 63 -15.48 13.11 3.84
C PRO A 63 -16.20 13.38 5.18
N ALA A 64 -17.47 12.99 5.29
CA ALA A 64 -18.22 13.15 6.53
C ALA A 64 -17.64 12.34 7.70
N ALA A 65 -17.16 11.11 7.43
CA ALA A 65 -16.52 10.28 8.45
C ALA A 65 -15.17 10.86 8.87
N PHE A 66 -14.40 11.41 7.94
CA PHE A 66 -13.13 12.07 8.22
C PHE A 66 -13.33 13.33 9.07
N ALA A 67 -14.28 14.19 8.70
CA ALA A 67 -14.63 15.38 9.47
C ALA A 67 -15.12 15.02 10.89
N ALA A 68 -15.97 14.01 11.02
CA ALA A 68 -16.45 13.55 12.31
C ALA A 68 -15.34 12.99 13.21
N ALA A 69 -14.37 12.27 12.64
CA ALA A 69 -13.28 11.66 13.40
C ALA A 69 -12.19 12.68 13.82
N PHE A 70 -11.92 13.69 12.99
CA PHE A 70 -10.77 14.57 13.18
C PHE A 70 -11.10 16.04 13.46
N GLY A 71 -12.30 16.52 13.10
CA GLY A 71 -12.74 17.90 13.35
C GLY A 71 -11.71 18.93 12.88
N GLU A 72 -11.33 19.84 13.77
CA GLU A 72 -10.34 20.90 13.48
C GLU A 72 -8.94 20.37 13.14
N ARG A 73 -8.60 19.13 13.55
CA ARG A 73 -7.31 18.51 13.25
C ARG A 73 -7.21 17.96 11.82
N ALA A 74 -8.33 17.92 11.09
CA ALA A 74 -8.39 17.36 9.73
C ALA A 74 -7.34 17.97 8.80
N ASN A 75 -7.23 19.31 8.78
CA ASN A 75 -6.29 20.05 7.91
C ASN A 75 -4.80 19.81 8.27
N ALA A 76 -4.52 19.47 9.53
CA ALA A 76 -3.16 19.10 9.94
C ALA A 76 -2.76 17.69 9.47
N LEU A 77 -3.73 16.82 9.19
CA LEU A 77 -3.53 15.43 8.81
C LEU A 77 -3.49 15.24 7.28
N ALA A 78 -4.36 15.94 6.55
CA ALA A 78 -4.49 15.80 5.11
C ALA A 78 -4.68 17.16 4.43
N ASP A 79 -4.15 17.30 3.23
CA ASP A 79 -4.32 18.50 2.40
C ASP A 79 -5.59 18.42 1.56
N ASP A 80 -5.98 17.19 1.15
CA ASP A 80 -7.22 16.91 0.43
C ASP A 80 -7.92 15.69 1.03
N VAL A 81 -9.25 15.78 1.16
CA VAL A 81 -10.12 14.64 1.50
C VAL A 81 -11.04 14.38 0.32
N ILE A 82 -10.91 13.20 -0.28
CA ILE A 82 -11.53 12.84 -1.55
C ILE A 82 -12.50 11.69 -1.31
N ALA A 83 -13.71 11.82 -1.85
CA ALA A 83 -14.70 10.75 -1.76
C ALA A 83 -14.22 9.49 -2.51
N PRO A 84 -14.40 8.27 -1.95
CA PRO A 84 -13.99 7.05 -2.60
C PRO A 84 -14.88 6.74 -3.81
N GLY A 85 -14.33 6.04 -4.79
CA GLY A 85 -15.09 5.48 -5.91
C GLY A 85 -15.79 4.17 -5.55
N GLY A 86 -16.43 3.53 -6.55
CA GLY A 86 -17.17 2.28 -6.40
C GLY A 86 -16.31 1.04 -6.05
N GLY A 87 -14.99 1.18 -6.03
CA GLY A 87 -14.03 0.13 -5.69
C GLY A 87 -12.63 0.65 -5.51
N LEU A 88 -11.67 -0.26 -5.28
CA LEU A 88 -10.28 0.11 -5.03
C LEU A 88 -9.70 0.96 -6.18
N ILE A 89 -9.87 0.51 -7.41
CA ILE A 89 -9.30 1.19 -8.59
C ILE A 89 -9.98 2.54 -8.84
N ASP A 90 -11.30 2.61 -8.67
CA ASP A 90 -12.03 3.88 -8.83
C ASP A 90 -11.65 4.87 -7.72
N SER A 91 -11.39 4.39 -6.50
CA SER A 91 -10.85 5.19 -5.41
C SER A 91 -9.43 5.68 -5.70
N MET A 92 -8.57 4.84 -6.28
CA MET A 92 -7.26 5.27 -6.77
C MET A 92 -7.40 6.36 -7.83
N LEU A 93 -8.22 6.16 -8.87
CA LEU A 93 -8.45 7.16 -9.91
C LEU A 93 -8.93 8.49 -9.34
N ALA A 94 -9.87 8.46 -8.37
CA ALA A 94 -10.31 9.67 -7.67
C ALA A 94 -9.15 10.35 -6.95
N GLY A 95 -8.31 9.59 -6.23
CA GLY A 95 -7.13 10.09 -5.53
C GLY A 95 -6.09 10.72 -6.47
N PHE A 96 -5.98 10.25 -7.70
CA PHE A 96 -5.04 10.75 -8.71
C PHE A 96 -5.58 11.90 -9.57
N ALA A 97 -6.88 12.17 -9.52
CA ALA A 97 -7.50 13.22 -10.34
C ALA A 97 -6.82 14.59 -10.16
N GLY A 98 -6.48 15.23 -11.28
CA GLY A 98 -5.85 16.55 -11.30
C GLY A 98 -4.36 16.58 -10.99
N LEU A 99 -3.70 15.43 -10.81
CA LEU A 99 -2.24 15.34 -10.72
C LEU A 99 -1.61 15.35 -12.12
N ALA A 100 -0.42 15.93 -12.26
CA ALA A 100 0.31 15.90 -13.51
C ALA A 100 0.69 14.46 -13.89
N PRO A 101 0.59 14.04 -15.17
CA PRO A 101 0.81 12.65 -15.58
C PRO A 101 2.18 12.07 -15.20
N ASP A 102 3.21 12.90 -15.19
CA ASP A 102 4.59 12.55 -14.84
C ASP A 102 4.87 12.61 -13.32
N GLN A 103 3.94 13.14 -12.55
CA GLN A 103 4.09 13.28 -11.11
C GLN A 103 4.20 11.90 -10.44
N ARG A 104 5.22 11.75 -9.59
CA ARG A 104 5.44 10.54 -8.78
C ARG A 104 4.61 10.63 -7.50
N VAL A 105 3.83 9.59 -7.26
CA VAL A 105 2.83 9.52 -6.19
C VAL A 105 3.07 8.26 -5.37
N LEU A 106 3.03 8.39 -4.05
CA LEU A 106 2.97 7.24 -3.16
C LEU A 106 1.52 6.82 -2.98
N VAL A 107 1.20 5.59 -3.31
CA VAL A 107 -0.08 4.98 -2.95
C VAL A 107 0.13 4.12 -1.72
N SER A 108 -0.67 4.34 -0.70
CA SER A 108 -0.57 3.59 0.54
C SER A 108 -1.92 3.06 1.00
N ALA A 109 -1.91 1.83 1.49
CA ALA A 109 -2.95 1.34 2.37
C ALA A 109 -2.91 2.10 3.71
N THR A 110 -4.04 2.18 4.41
CA THR A 110 -4.15 2.90 5.69
C THR A 110 -4.30 1.97 6.88
N ASP A 111 -3.98 0.70 6.69
CA ASP A 111 -3.94 -0.35 7.72
C ASP A 111 -2.51 -0.67 8.19
N LEU A 112 -1.54 0.20 7.87
CA LEU A 112 -0.13 0.12 8.27
C LEU A 112 0.09 0.84 9.62
N ALA A 113 -0.47 0.32 10.69
CA ALA A 113 -0.46 1.00 11.98
C ALA A 113 0.93 1.22 12.61
N LEU A 114 1.94 0.48 12.16
CA LEU A 114 3.34 0.60 12.60
C LEU A 114 4.18 1.51 11.70
N LEU A 115 3.59 2.13 10.68
CA LEU A 115 4.29 3.03 9.76
C LEU A 115 4.92 4.21 10.53
N THR A 116 6.16 4.54 10.18
CA THR A 116 6.91 5.65 10.75
C THR A 116 7.39 6.63 9.67
N PRO A 117 7.68 7.90 10.00
CA PRO A 117 8.28 8.83 9.04
C PRO A 117 9.58 8.28 8.42
N SER A 118 10.43 7.66 9.22
CA SER A 118 11.68 7.07 8.74
C SER A 118 11.45 5.93 7.75
N SER A 119 10.45 5.06 7.99
CA SER A 119 10.13 3.96 7.07
C SER A 119 9.66 4.47 5.70
N ILE A 120 8.96 5.60 5.67
CA ILE A 120 8.53 6.26 4.43
C ILE A 120 9.74 6.85 3.69
N ASP A 121 10.61 7.57 4.42
CA ASP A 121 11.81 8.18 3.84
C ASP A 121 12.77 7.11 3.27
N VAL A 122 12.91 5.96 3.92
CA VAL A 122 13.69 4.83 3.41
C VAL A 122 13.07 4.26 2.13
N PHE A 123 11.74 4.07 2.12
CA PHE A 123 11.05 3.58 0.92
C PHE A 123 11.23 4.53 -0.27
N THR A 124 11.03 5.82 -0.07
CA THR A 124 11.15 6.82 -1.15
C THR A 124 12.56 6.91 -1.68
N ALA A 125 13.57 6.94 -0.80
CA ALA A 125 14.97 6.93 -1.22
C ALA A 125 15.31 5.70 -2.06
N ARG A 126 14.81 4.52 -1.65
CA ARG A 126 15.01 3.30 -2.42
C ARG A 126 14.26 3.31 -3.74
N ALA A 127 13.02 3.84 -3.78
CA ALA A 127 12.25 4.01 -5.01
C ALA A 127 12.93 5.00 -5.98
N ASP A 128 13.57 6.05 -5.47
CA ASP A 128 14.35 7.01 -6.27
C ASP A 128 15.60 6.37 -6.87
N GLU A 129 16.20 5.41 -6.18
CA GLU A 129 17.38 4.70 -6.65
C GLU A 129 17.04 3.65 -7.72
N VAL A 130 16.06 2.75 -7.45
CA VAL A 130 15.85 1.55 -8.29
C VAL A 130 14.68 1.69 -9.28
N ALA A 131 13.76 2.63 -9.04
CA ALA A 131 12.55 2.85 -9.82
C ALA A 131 12.43 4.29 -10.36
N LYS A 132 13.54 5.01 -10.50
CA LYS A 132 13.57 6.40 -10.98
C LYS A 132 12.82 6.58 -12.30
N ASP A 133 13.07 5.69 -13.25
CA ASP A 133 12.46 5.72 -14.58
C ASP A 133 11.24 4.79 -14.72
N ALA A 134 10.81 4.17 -13.63
CA ALA A 134 9.65 3.30 -13.62
C ALA A 134 8.34 4.10 -13.57
N ASP A 135 7.30 3.52 -14.14
CA ASP A 135 5.93 4.01 -14.02
C ASP A 135 5.27 3.48 -12.74
N ILE A 136 5.69 2.28 -12.32
CA ILE A 136 5.25 1.62 -11.09
C ILE A 136 6.46 1.08 -10.34
N GLY A 137 6.65 1.52 -9.09
CA GLY A 137 7.58 0.96 -8.12
C GLY A 137 6.82 0.20 -7.04
N TYR A 138 6.78 -1.14 -7.13
CA TYR A 138 6.06 -1.97 -6.18
C TYR A 138 6.93 -2.30 -4.96
N GLY A 139 6.48 -1.87 -3.77
CA GLY A 139 7.18 -2.14 -2.52
C GLY A 139 7.06 -3.60 -2.08
N PHE A 140 8.15 -4.18 -1.61
CA PHE A 140 8.15 -5.50 -0.98
C PHE A 140 9.26 -5.64 0.06
N VAL A 141 9.09 -6.58 0.99
CA VAL A 141 9.96 -6.79 2.14
C VAL A 141 10.41 -8.25 2.17
N SER A 142 11.69 -8.49 2.51
CA SER A 142 12.19 -9.85 2.67
C SER A 142 11.69 -10.47 3.98
N ARG A 143 11.43 -11.79 3.94
CA ARG A 143 11.02 -12.55 5.12
C ARG A 143 12.07 -12.48 6.23
N HIS A 144 13.34 -12.51 5.87
CA HIS A 144 14.43 -12.45 6.84
C HIS A 144 14.37 -11.18 7.69
N VAL A 145 14.22 -10.01 7.05
CA VAL A 145 14.11 -8.72 7.75
C VAL A 145 12.80 -8.63 8.53
N HIS A 146 11.71 -9.10 7.93
CA HIS A 146 10.40 -9.06 8.56
C HIS A 146 10.36 -9.91 9.83
N ASP A 147 10.73 -11.20 9.73
CA ASP A 147 10.64 -12.16 10.85
C ASP A 147 11.64 -11.85 11.97
N ALA A 148 12.74 -11.15 11.66
CA ALA A 148 13.66 -10.66 12.69
C ALA A 148 13.01 -9.68 13.67
N LYS A 149 12.01 -8.91 13.22
CA LYS A 149 11.33 -7.90 14.05
C LYS A 149 9.91 -8.30 14.42
N TYR A 150 9.19 -8.95 13.52
CA TYR A 150 7.77 -9.31 13.65
C TYR A 150 7.51 -10.79 13.35
N PRO A 151 8.10 -11.74 14.09
CA PRO A 151 8.07 -13.18 13.77
C PRO A 151 6.67 -13.80 13.85
N HIS A 152 5.72 -13.14 14.51
CA HIS A 152 4.36 -13.64 14.71
C HIS A 152 3.34 -13.06 13.72
N VAL A 153 3.76 -12.11 12.86
CA VAL A 153 2.88 -11.54 11.84
C VAL A 153 2.79 -12.49 10.65
N ARG A 154 1.58 -12.80 10.23
CA ARG A 154 1.33 -13.72 9.12
C ARG A 154 1.24 -12.97 7.80
N HIS A 155 1.93 -13.47 6.80
CA HIS A 155 1.91 -12.95 5.43
C HIS A 155 1.69 -14.05 4.40
N THR A 156 1.25 -13.65 3.23
CA THR A 156 1.36 -14.49 2.02
C THR A 156 2.78 -14.32 1.47
N TRP A 157 3.62 -15.33 1.69
CA TRP A 157 4.99 -15.34 1.25
C TRP A 157 5.11 -15.84 -0.18
N VAL A 158 5.89 -15.12 -0.99
CA VAL A 158 6.26 -15.51 -2.35
C VAL A 158 7.71 -15.96 -2.32
N HIS A 159 7.94 -17.18 -2.82
CA HIS A 159 9.27 -17.77 -2.93
C HIS A 159 9.84 -17.48 -4.31
N LEU A 160 10.97 -16.78 -4.35
CA LEU A 160 11.70 -16.45 -5.57
C LEU A 160 13.15 -16.94 -5.46
N HIS A 161 13.88 -16.91 -6.58
CA HIS A 161 15.29 -17.29 -6.59
C HIS A 161 16.15 -16.43 -5.63
N GLU A 162 15.81 -15.15 -5.53
CA GLU A 162 16.54 -14.19 -4.69
C GLU A 162 16.16 -14.28 -3.21
N GLY A 163 15.10 -15.01 -2.85
CA GLY A 163 14.65 -15.15 -1.47
C GLY A 163 13.14 -15.29 -1.31
N VAL A 164 12.66 -15.04 -0.09
CA VAL A 164 11.25 -15.13 0.26
C VAL A 164 10.75 -13.73 0.64
N PHE A 165 9.66 -13.29 0.03
CA PHE A 165 9.18 -11.91 0.10
C PHE A 165 7.68 -11.82 0.35
N CYS A 166 7.24 -10.69 0.89
CA CYS A 166 5.83 -10.27 0.92
C CYS A 166 5.68 -8.84 0.38
N GLY A 167 4.51 -8.51 -0.14
CA GLY A 167 4.22 -7.15 -0.60
C GLY A 167 4.16 -6.16 0.55
N ALA A 168 4.67 -4.95 0.32
CA ALA A 168 4.47 -3.81 1.19
C ALA A 168 3.11 -3.14 0.92
N GLY A 169 2.56 -2.46 1.93
CA GLY A 169 1.33 -1.68 1.80
C GLY A 169 1.53 -0.30 1.17
N ILE A 170 2.70 -0.04 0.57
CA ILE A 170 3.06 1.20 -0.10
C ILE A 170 3.70 0.91 -1.46
N SER A 171 3.39 1.74 -2.46
CA SER A 171 3.97 1.67 -3.80
C SER A 171 4.16 3.07 -4.36
N MET A 172 5.10 3.25 -5.28
CA MET A 172 5.27 4.47 -6.06
C MET A 172 4.64 4.29 -7.44
N LEU A 173 3.85 5.26 -7.89
CA LEU A 173 3.24 5.26 -9.23
C LEU A 173 3.43 6.63 -9.89
N ARG A 174 3.61 6.67 -11.21
CA ARG A 174 3.39 7.89 -11.98
C ARG A 174 1.89 8.12 -12.14
N ALA A 175 1.42 9.34 -11.97
CA ALA A 175 -0.02 9.63 -11.96
C ALA A 175 -0.72 9.20 -13.27
N GLY A 176 -0.09 9.38 -14.42
CA GLY A 176 -0.63 8.97 -15.71
C GLY A 176 -0.78 7.45 -15.88
N SER A 177 0.05 6.65 -15.20
CA SER A 177 0.03 5.19 -15.34
C SER A 177 -1.27 4.56 -14.82
N VAL A 178 -1.88 5.14 -13.79
CA VAL A 178 -3.12 4.62 -13.17
C VAL A 178 -4.28 4.67 -14.16
N ALA A 179 -4.44 5.78 -14.89
CA ALA A 179 -5.49 5.92 -15.89
C ALA A 179 -5.30 4.93 -17.06
N GLN A 180 -4.04 4.76 -17.52
CA GLN A 180 -3.70 3.86 -18.64
C GLN A 180 -3.94 2.38 -18.27
N THR A 181 -3.73 2.00 -17.03
CA THR A 181 -3.84 0.62 -16.58
C THR A 181 -5.11 0.30 -15.79
N ALA A 182 -6.04 1.24 -15.67
CA ALA A 182 -7.23 1.09 -14.84
C ALA A 182 -8.01 -0.22 -15.12
N ASP A 183 -8.20 -0.57 -16.40
CA ASP A 183 -8.91 -1.79 -16.78
C ASP A 183 -8.11 -3.08 -16.46
N LEU A 184 -6.80 -3.06 -16.65
CA LEU A 184 -5.92 -4.15 -16.23
C LEU A 184 -5.95 -4.31 -14.72
N LEU A 185 -5.82 -3.21 -13.98
CA LEU A 185 -5.87 -3.21 -12.52
C LEU A 185 -7.21 -3.71 -11.98
N ARG A 186 -8.34 -3.34 -12.61
CA ARG A 186 -9.67 -3.88 -12.26
C ARG A 186 -9.72 -5.40 -12.47
N ARG A 187 -9.18 -5.92 -13.58
CA ARG A 187 -9.11 -7.38 -13.85
C ARG A 187 -8.24 -8.08 -12.80
N VAL A 188 -7.06 -7.57 -12.51
CA VAL A 188 -6.16 -8.12 -11.49
C VAL A 188 -6.79 -8.07 -10.11
N ALA A 189 -7.41 -6.95 -9.74
CA ALA A 189 -8.10 -6.80 -8.46
C ALA A 189 -9.27 -7.79 -8.31
N ALA A 190 -10.02 -8.06 -9.38
CA ALA A 190 -11.08 -9.07 -9.37
C ALA A 190 -10.55 -10.50 -9.19
N LEU A 191 -9.35 -10.78 -9.70
CA LEU A 191 -8.71 -12.10 -9.64
C LEU A 191 -7.94 -12.36 -8.34
N ARG A 192 -7.61 -11.32 -7.55
CA ARG A 192 -6.77 -11.42 -6.34
C ARG A 192 -7.28 -12.44 -5.29
N LYS A 193 -8.58 -12.72 -5.28
CA LYS A 193 -9.19 -13.70 -4.37
C LYS A 193 -9.12 -15.15 -4.86
N SER A 194 -8.62 -15.37 -6.09
CA SER A 194 -8.49 -16.69 -6.71
C SER A 194 -7.08 -16.92 -7.21
N PRO A 195 -6.22 -17.60 -6.42
CA PRO A 195 -4.83 -17.86 -6.81
C PRO A 195 -4.70 -18.55 -8.17
N LEU A 196 -5.60 -19.50 -8.47
CA LEU A 196 -5.62 -20.22 -9.76
C LEU A 196 -5.92 -19.29 -10.95
N ARG A 197 -6.79 -18.28 -10.77
CA ARG A 197 -7.11 -17.31 -11.84
C ARG A 197 -6.03 -16.26 -12.00
N LEU A 198 -5.40 -15.81 -10.90
CA LEU A 198 -4.21 -14.99 -10.97
C LEU A 198 -3.09 -15.71 -11.74
N ALA A 199 -3.01 -16.98 -11.54
CA ALA A 199 -2.08 -17.85 -12.20
C ALA A 199 -2.21 -17.82 -13.73
N MET A 200 -3.41 -17.76 -14.25
CA MET A 200 -3.64 -17.70 -15.70
C MET A 200 -3.14 -16.40 -16.35
N LEU A 201 -2.76 -15.40 -15.55
CA LEU A 201 -2.07 -14.20 -16.04
C LEU A 201 -0.60 -14.46 -16.38
N PHE A 202 -0.05 -15.54 -15.85
CA PHE A 202 1.34 -15.95 -16.09
C PHE A 202 1.39 -17.12 -17.08
N SER A 203 2.49 -17.24 -17.81
CA SER A 203 2.72 -18.43 -18.63
C SER A 203 2.84 -19.68 -17.75
N PRO A 204 2.49 -20.89 -18.24
CA PRO A 204 2.65 -22.12 -17.47
C PRO A 204 4.08 -22.33 -16.94
N SER A 205 5.09 -21.91 -17.71
CA SER A 205 6.50 -21.97 -17.31
C SER A 205 6.81 -21.02 -16.14
N THR A 206 6.34 -19.79 -16.19
CA THR A 206 6.48 -18.82 -15.07
C THR A 206 5.79 -19.34 -13.81
N TRP A 207 4.62 -19.94 -13.98
CA TRP A 207 3.89 -20.58 -12.89
C TRP A 207 4.68 -21.71 -12.22
N LEU A 208 5.20 -22.62 -13.01
CA LEU A 208 6.00 -23.71 -12.48
C LEU A 208 7.23 -23.18 -11.74
N ARG A 209 7.86 -22.13 -12.27
CA ARG A 209 9.01 -21.49 -11.63
C ARG A 209 8.64 -20.75 -10.33
N MET A 210 7.47 -20.13 -10.25
CA MET A 210 6.97 -19.55 -9.00
C MET A 210 6.68 -20.63 -7.95
N LEU A 211 6.06 -21.76 -8.36
CA LEU A 211 5.79 -22.89 -7.47
C LEU A 211 7.08 -23.53 -6.93
N THR A 212 8.12 -23.60 -7.74
CA THR A 212 9.42 -24.16 -7.34
C THR A 212 10.34 -23.15 -6.68
N GLY A 213 9.94 -21.88 -6.55
CA GLY A 213 10.79 -20.81 -6.02
C GLY A 213 11.98 -20.44 -6.93
N SER A 214 11.94 -20.84 -8.20
CA SER A 214 13.02 -20.58 -9.17
C SER A 214 12.78 -19.36 -10.07
N ALA A 215 11.60 -18.72 -9.98
CA ALA A 215 11.32 -17.48 -10.69
C ALA A 215 12.18 -16.34 -10.11
N ARG A 216 12.65 -15.43 -10.98
CA ARG A 216 13.47 -14.28 -10.60
C ARG A 216 12.63 -12.99 -10.54
N ILE A 217 13.03 -12.05 -9.70
CA ILE A 217 12.40 -10.72 -9.63
C ILE A 217 12.36 -10.07 -11.03
N ALA A 218 13.48 -10.09 -11.76
CA ALA A 218 13.56 -9.51 -13.10
C ALA A 218 12.59 -10.15 -14.12
N GLU A 219 12.24 -11.42 -13.96
CA GLU A 219 11.26 -12.09 -14.82
C GLU A 219 9.83 -11.63 -14.51
N LEU A 220 9.53 -11.39 -13.23
CA LEU A 220 8.24 -10.86 -12.82
C LEU A 220 8.09 -9.40 -13.27
N GLU A 221 9.14 -8.60 -13.18
CA GLU A 221 9.18 -7.24 -13.71
C GLU A 221 8.94 -7.20 -15.20
N ALA A 222 9.68 -8.00 -15.99
CA ALA A 222 9.52 -8.09 -17.43
C ALA A 222 8.09 -8.53 -17.82
N ARG A 223 7.50 -9.45 -17.05
CA ARG A 223 6.13 -9.89 -17.28
C ARG A 223 5.11 -8.78 -16.93
N ALA A 224 5.34 -8.04 -15.85
CA ALA A 224 4.52 -6.90 -15.50
C ALA A 224 4.59 -5.80 -16.57
N ASP A 225 5.79 -5.53 -17.10
CA ASP A 225 6.01 -4.59 -18.21
C ASP A 225 5.21 -5.02 -19.45
N GLU A 226 5.31 -6.29 -19.84
CA GLU A 226 4.59 -6.85 -21.00
C GLU A 226 3.07 -6.75 -20.84
N MET A 227 2.55 -7.07 -19.65
CA MET A 227 1.10 -7.08 -19.39
C MET A 227 0.51 -5.68 -19.30
N SER A 228 1.24 -4.73 -18.74
CA SER A 228 0.74 -3.37 -18.47
C SER A 228 1.08 -2.37 -19.56
N GLY A 229 2.12 -2.63 -20.36
CA GLY A 229 2.71 -1.65 -21.25
C GLY A 229 3.46 -0.53 -20.51
N LEU A 230 3.74 -0.70 -19.20
CA LEU A 230 4.42 0.25 -18.33
C LEU A 230 5.72 -0.35 -17.82
N ARG A 231 6.64 0.49 -17.36
CA ARG A 231 7.85 0.04 -16.67
C ARG A 231 7.57 -0.21 -15.19
N CYS A 232 7.57 -1.49 -14.80
CA CYS A 232 7.32 -1.93 -13.43
C CYS A 232 8.62 -2.39 -12.79
N ARG A 233 8.95 -1.86 -11.61
CA ARG A 233 10.15 -2.26 -10.86
C ARG A 233 9.81 -2.62 -9.43
N GLY A 234 10.49 -3.64 -8.92
CA GLY A 234 10.41 -4.01 -7.53
C GLY A 234 11.26 -3.09 -6.66
N VAL A 235 10.69 -2.59 -5.58
CA VAL A 235 11.37 -1.77 -4.59
C VAL A 235 11.51 -2.60 -3.31
N LEU A 236 12.63 -3.33 -3.21
CA LEU A 236 12.96 -4.10 -2.01
C LEU A 236 13.39 -3.13 -0.89
N CYS A 237 12.69 -3.19 0.23
CA CYS A 237 12.95 -2.36 1.40
C CYS A 237 13.21 -3.22 2.64
N ASP A 238 14.26 -2.87 3.40
CA ASP A 238 14.58 -3.50 4.68
C ASP A 238 13.85 -2.81 5.84
N VAL A 239 12.54 -2.56 5.63
CA VAL A 239 11.66 -1.86 6.59
C VAL A 239 10.39 -2.68 6.76
N PRO A 240 10.35 -3.58 7.75
CA PRO A 240 9.24 -4.52 7.92
C PRO A 240 7.92 -3.85 8.30
N GLU A 241 7.92 -2.63 8.86
CA GLU A 241 6.72 -1.83 9.14
C GLU A 241 5.85 -1.57 7.90
N LEU A 242 6.47 -1.57 6.72
CA LEU A 242 5.76 -1.38 5.45
C LEU A 242 4.86 -2.58 5.07
N ALA A 243 5.05 -3.72 5.74
CA ALA A 243 4.30 -4.94 5.47
C ALA A 243 3.36 -5.37 6.62
N VAL A 244 3.40 -4.72 7.78
CA VAL A 244 2.52 -5.08 8.90
C VAL A 244 1.14 -4.44 8.75
N ASN A 245 0.21 -5.20 8.15
CA ASN A 245 -1.16 -4.78 7.91
C ASN A 245 -2.09 -5.26 9.04
N VAL A 246 -3.10 -4.47 9.37
CA VAL A 246 -4.19 -4.86 10.27
C VAL A 246 -5.37 -5.34 9.44
N ASP A 247 -5.44 -6.64 9.16
CA ASP A 247 -6.51 -7.25 8.38
C ASP A 247 -7.55 -8.00 9.23
N ARG A 248 -7.16 -8.40 10.45
CA ARG A 248 -7.98 -9.19 11.37
C ARG A 248 -7.90 -8.64 12.79
N LEU A 249 -8.85 -9.04 13.63
CA LEU A 249 -8.85 -8.67 15.04
C LEU A 249 -7.56 -9.11 15.78
N ALA A 250 -6.99 -10.25 15.39
CA ALA A 250 -5.72 -10.72 15.97
C ALA A 250 -4.56 -9.76 15.62
N ASP A 251 -4.53 -9.21 14.39
CA ASP A 251 -3.51 -8.26 13.95
C ASP A 251 -3.64 -6.94 14.73
N LEU A 252 -4.88 -6.46 14.95
CA LEU A 252 -5.15 -5.27 15.75
C LEU A 252 -4.58 -5.43 17.17
N ARG A 253 -4.90 -6.52 17.84
CA ARG A 253 -4.42 -6.80 19.19
C ARG A 253 -2.90 -6.91 19.25
N MET A 254 -2.30 -7.58 18.27
CA MET A 254 -0.84 -7.70 18.16
C MET A 254 -0.19 -6.33 17.98
N VAL A 255 -0.70 -5.49 17.07
CA VAL A 255 -0.17 -4.15 16.83
C VAL A 255 -0.31 -3.28 18.09
N GLU A 256 -1.42 -3.38 18.83
CA GLU A 256 -1.59 -2.67 20.11
C GLU A 256 -0.53 -3.05 21.15
N THR A 257 -0.04 -4.29 21.16
CA THR A 257 1.05 -4.70 22.06
C THR A 257 2.42 -4.18 21.61
N LEU A 258 2.61 -3.96 20.30
CA LEU A 258 3.86 -3.43 19.74
C LEU A 258 3.99 -1.91 19.85
N LEU A 259 2.86 -1.22 20.00
CA LEU A 259 2.81 0.23 20.19
C LEU A 259 2.91 0.55 21.68
N HIS A 260 4.02 1.09 22.11
CA HIS A 260 4.28 1.55 23.48
C HIS A 260 3.57 2.87 23.81
#